data_33f191b60646c1beb06617c7a37c119d
#
_entry.id   33f191b60646c1beb06617c7a37c119d
#
_cell.length_a   1.000
_cell.length_b   1.000
_cell.length_c   1.000
_cell.angle_alpha   90.00
_cell.angle_beta   90.00
_cell.angle_gamma   90.00
#
_symmetry.space_group_name_H-M   'P 1'
#
loop_
_entity.id
_entity.type
_entity.pdbx_description
1 polymer ?
#
loop_
_entity_poly.entity_id
_entity_poly.type
_entity_poly.pdbx_seq_one_letter_code
_entity_poly.pdbx_strand_id
1 'polypeptide(L)'
;MLMLAAELMRHESKTAKRWSAALAPLAEVFSKRFLDFLPKATYPIRVGTHFNSAFAITLALEYAEVSSNDTLRKALTEKARGWYRNDVDCQAWEPGGDDFLSSALMEAECMRRVLGAAAYSTWLDGFLPRLAVREPVTLFDPAIVSDRSDGKIAHLDGLNLSRAWCWRSIAQAWPANDPRRTIALDAAKKHLSASLPHVAGEYMGEHWLATFALLALL
;
A
#
# COMPACT_ATOMS: atom_id res chain seq x y z
N MET A 1 6.36 -8.44 7.48
CA MET A 1 6.44 -9.02 8.84
C MET A 1 5.22 -8.67 9.69
N LEU A 2 4.99 -7.40 10.08
CA LEU A 2 3.86 -7.02 10.93
C LEU A 2 2.50 -7.40 10.32
N MET A 3 2.30 -7.20 9.02
CA MET A 3 1.08 -7.65 8.35
C MET A 3 0.87 -9.16 8.45
N LEU A 4 1.92 -9.99 8.26
CA LEU A 4 1.82 -11.43 8.48
C LEU A 4 1.40 -11.77 9.92
N ALA A 5 1.96 -11.06 10.91
CA ALA A 5 1.56 -11.24 12.29
C ALA A 5 0.07 -10.89 12.49
N ALA A 6 -0.42 -9.80 11.89
CA ALA A 6 -1.83 -9.42 11.93
C ALA A 6 -2.73 -10.49 11.29
N GLU A 7 -2.36 -11.01 10.12
CA GLU A 7 -3.14 -12.08 9.46
C GLU A 7 -3.21 -13.34 10.31
N LEU A 8 -2.09 -13.80 10.88
CA LEU A 8 -2.09 -14.96 11.75
C LEU A 8 -2.95 -14.78 13.01
N MET A 9 -3.03 -13.55 13.54
CA MET A 9 -3.89 -13.23 14.69
C MET A 9 -5.38 -13.25 14.34
N ARG A 10 -5.76 -13.01 13.09
CA ARG A 10 -7.16 -13.06 12.62
C ARG A 10 -7.68 -14.50 12.47
N HIS A 11 -6.78 -15.48 12.35
CA HIS A 11 -7.16 -16.87 12.12
C HIS A 11 -7.28 -17.69 13.41
N GLU A 12 -8.40 -18.44 13.53
CA GLU A 12 -8.71 -19.23 14.74
C GLU A 12 -8.09 -20.64 14.75
N SER A 13 -7.48 -21.09 13.65
CA SER A 13 -6.92 -22.43 13.54
C SER A 13 -5.77 -22.65 14.54
N LYS A 14 -5.61 -23.89 15.02
CA LYS A 14 -4.50 -24.27 15.89
C LYS A 14 -3.12 -23.96 15.28
N THR A 15 -2.99 -24.11 13.98
CA THR A 15 -1.76 -23.84 13.25
C THR A 15 -1.47 -22.33 13.25
N ALA A 16 -2.45 -21.49 12.94
CA ALA A 16 -2.29 -20.04 12.96
C ALA A 16 -1.93 -19.54 14.36
N LYS A 17 -2.60 -20.02 15.41
CA LYS A 17 -2.27 -19.68 16.81
C LYS A 17 -0.83 -20.04 17.17
N ARG A 18 -0.35 -21.23 16.77
CA ARG A 18 1.05 -21.64 16.97
C ARG A 18 2.03 -20.74 16.24
N TRP A 19 1.76 -20.40 14.98
CA TRP A 19 2.62 -19.52 14.19
C TRP A 19 2.59 -18.08 14.69
N SER A 20 1.43 -17.59 15.09
CA SER A 20 1.28 -16.28 15.72
C SER A 20 2.14 -16.16 16.99
N ALA A 21 2.07 -17.16 17.87
CA ALA A 21 2.90 -17.19 19.08
C ALA A 21 4.42 -17.24 18.77
N ALA A 22 4.83 -18.00 17.76
CA ALA A 22 6.23 -18.06 17.33
C ALA A 22 6.72 -16.72 16.73
N LEU A 23 5.83 -15.95 16.09
CA LEU A 23 6.15 -14.70 15.43
C LEU A 23 6.10 -13.49 16.39
N ALA A 24 5.37 -13.61 17.50
CA ALA A 24 5.12 -12.52 18.43
C ALA A 24 6.39 -11.77 18.90
N PRO A 25 7.48 -12.44 19.34
CA PRO A 25 8.69 -11.73 19.78
C PRO A 25 9.29 -10.85 18.68
N LEU A 26 9.24 -11.32 17.42
CA LEU A 26 9.75 -10.55 16.29
C LEU A 26 8.84 -9.34 15.96
N ALA A 27 7.52 -9.53 16.05
CA ALA A 27 6.56 -8.44 15.87
C ALA A 27 6.74 -7.34 16.93
N GLU A 28 7.01 -7.71 18.18
CA GLU A 28 7.33 -6.77 19.26
C GLU A 28 8.61 -5.96 18.96
N VAL A 29 9.67 -6.61 18.49
CA VAL A 29 10.91 -5.93 18.10
C VAL A 29 10.66 -4.92 16.97
N PHE A 30 9.87 -5.29 15.95
CA PHE A 30 9.51 -4.35 14.87
C PHE A 30 8.66 -3.19 15.38
N SER A 31 7.68 -3.44 16.23
CA SER A 31 6.85 -2.40 16.86
C SER A 31 7.71 -1.41 17.65
N LYS A 32 8.63 -1.93 18.46
CA LYS A 32 9.59 -1.09 19.20
C LYS A 32 10.46 -0.25 18.27
N ARG A 33 10.96 -0.83 17.18
CA ARG A 33 11.77 -0.10 16.18
C ARG A 33 11.00 1.03 15.53
N PHE A 34 9.70 0.86 15.22
CA PHE A 34 8.85 1.95 14.76
C PHE A 34 8.77 3.07 15.81
N LEU A 35 8.47 2.74 17.06
CA LEU A 35 8.37 3.73 18.15
C LEU A 35 9.69 4.47 18.40
N ASP A 36 10.83 3.80 18.27
CA ASP A 36 12.16 4.41 18.44
C ASP A 36 12.59 5.27 17.23
N PHE A 37 12.12 4.93 16.03
CA PHE A 37 12.52 5.59 14.78
C PHE A 37 11.63 6.76 14.39
N LEU A 38 10.31 6.61 14.48
CA LEU A 38 9.36 7.64 14.03
C LEU A 38 9.63 9.05 14.61
N PRO A 39 9.97 9.21 15.89
CA PRO A 39 10.31 10.54 16.42
C PRO A 39 11.50 11.21 15.73
N LYS A 40 12.46 10.41 15.25
CA LYS A 40 13.71 10.89 14.62
C LYS A 40 13.52 11.22 13.13
N ALA A 41 12.55 10.60 12.49
CA ALA A 41 12.29 10.76 11.07
C ALA A 41 11.58 12.10 10.82
N THR A 42 12.29 13.09 10.31
CA THR A 42 11.74 14.42 9.98
C THR A 42 10.88 14.36 8.73
N TYR A 43 11.35 13.69 7.69
CA TYR A 43 10.68 13.62 6.39
C TYR A 43 10.29 12.19 6.02
N PRO A 44 9.20 11.99 5.24
CA PRO A 44 8.87 10.69 4.69
C PRO A 44 9.81 10.32 3.54
N ILE A 45 9.99 9.02 3.32
CA ILE A 45 10.67 8.48 2.13
C ILE A 45 9.59 8.13 1.11
N ARG A 46 9.60 8.81 -0.04
CA ARG A 46 8.60 8.72 -1.11
C ARG A 46 9.16 8.01 -2.35
N VAL A 47 9.54 6.76 -2.19
CA VAL A 47 10.11 5.93 -3.27
C VAL A 47 9.19 4.77 -3.60
N GLY A 48 9.30 4.21 -4.79
CA GLY A 48 8.54 3.05 -5.23
C GLY A 48 9.11 1.70 -4.74
N THR A 49 9.90 1.69 -3.66
CA THR A 49 10.61 0.50 -3.17
C THR A 49 10.39 0.27 -1.67
N HIS A 50 11.07 -0.72 -1.08
CA HIS A 50 10.93 -1.16 0.33
C HIS A 50 11.04 -0.04 1.37
N PHE A 51 11.74 1.05 1.05
CA PHE A 51 11.96 2.15 1.99
C PHE A 51 10.76 3.11 2.09
N ASN A 52 9.71 2.91 1.30
CA ASN A 52 8.53 3.77 1.29
C ASN A 52 7.87 3.87 2.67
N SER A 53 7.81 5.10 3.21
CA SER A 53 7.27 5.35 4.55
C SER A 53 5.77 5.10 4.66
N ALA A 54 5.00 5.47 3.62
CA ALA A 54 3.55 5.26 3.61
C ALA A 54 3.21 3.77 3.59
N PHE A 55 3.93 2.97 2.79
CA PHE A 55 3.81 1.52 2.76
C PHE A 55 4.12 0.90 4.13
N ALA A 56 5.25 1.29 4.73
CA ALA A 56 5.64 0.78 6.04
C ALA A 56 4.60 1.09 7.12
N ILE A 57 4.07 2.32 7.14
CA ILE A 57 3.00 2.72 8.08
C ILE A 57 1.72 1.95 7.81
N THR A 58 1.29 1.81 6.55
CA THR A 58 0.08 1.08 6.17
C THR A 58 0.08 -0.34 6.70
N LEU A 59 1.19 -1.08 6.51
CA LEU A 59 1.30 -2.45 7.01
C LEU A 59 1.43 -2.53 8.54
N ALA A 60 2.07 -1.55 9.16
CA ALA A 60 2.19 -1.51 10.62
C ALA A 60 0.88 -1.16 11.32
N LEU A 61 0.01 -0.36 10.70
CA LEU A 61 -1.33 -0.04 11.21
C LEU A 61 -2.21 -1.28 11.28
N GLU A 62 -2.16 -2.18 10.28
CA GLU A 62 -2.87 -3.47 10.32
C GLU A 62 -2.54 -4.26 11.59
N TYR A 63 -1.25 -4.36 11.91
CA TYR A 63 -0.82 -5.04 13.13
C TYR A 63 -1.25 -4.31 14.39
N ALA A 64 -1.10 -2.99 14.42
CA ALA A 64 -1.46 -2.19 15.59
C ALA A 64 -2.95 -2.30 15.94
N GLU A 65 -3.82 -2.38 14.92
CA GLU A 65 -5.27 -2.57 15.07
C GLU A 65 -5.60 -3.96 15.63
N VAL A 66 -5.10 -5.02 14.99
CA VAL A 66 -5.41 -6.41 15.36
C VAL A 66 -4.83 -6.77 16.72
N SER A 67 -3.64 -6.28 17.05
CA SER A 67 -2.97 -6.51 18.35
C SER A 67 -3.46 -5.57 19.47
N SER A 68 -4.37 -4.64 19.16
CA SER A 68 -4.81 -3.57 20.09
C SER A 68 -3.62 -2.77 20.67
N ASN A 69 -2.57 -2.58 19.87
CA ASN A 69 -1.40 -1.78 20.28
C ASN A 69 -1.66 -0.29 20.02
N ASP A 70 -2.39 0.34 20.94
CA ASP A 70 -2.79 1.75 20.84
C ASP A 70 -1.61 2.71 20.80
N THR A 71 -0.51 2.40 21.49
CA THR A 71 0.70 3.23 21.47
C THR A 71 1.30 3.27 20.07
N LEU A 72 1.46 2.12 19.42
CA LEU A 72 1.97 2.04 18.05
C LEU A 72 0.99 2.71 17.09
N ARG A 73 -0.30 2.41 17.18
CA ARG A 73 -1.36 2.97 16.32
C ARG A 73 -1.35 4.51 16.38
N LYS A 74 -1.28 5.08 17.58
CA LYS A 74 -1.21 6.54 17.79
C LYS A 74 0.04 7.14 17.13
N ALA A 75 1.22 6.58 17.39
CA ALA A 75 2.48 7.07 16.84
C ALA A 75 2.49 7.04 15.29
N LEU A 76 2.03 5.94 14.68
CA LEU A 76 1.91 5.79 13.22
C LEU A 76 0.94 6.83 12.64
N THR A 77 -0.25 6.98 13.24
CA THR A 77 -1.28 7.91 12.79
C THR A 77 -0.83 9.37 12.87
N GLU A 78 -0.23 9.76 14.00
CA GLU A 78 0.25 11.13 14.19
C GLU A 78 1.37 11.46 13.20
N LYS A 79 2.28 10.50 12.97
CA LYS A 79 3.39 10.70 12.03
C LYS A 79 2.91 10.81 10.59
N ALA A 80 2.01 9.92 10.15
CA ALA A 80 1.43 9.98 8.81
C ALA A 80 0.68 11.30 8.58
N ARG A 81 -0.13 11.73 9.53
CA ARG A 81 -0.81 13.03 9.45
C ARG A 81 0.18 14.19 9.39
N GLY A 82 1.24 14.15 10.18
CA GLY A 82 2.29 15.18 10.18
C GLY A 82 3.01 15.31 8.84
N TRP A 83 3.19 14.18 8.14
CA TRP A 83 3.89 14.16 6.87
C TRP A 83 3.02 14.48 5.65
N TYR A 84 1.77 13.98 5.61
CA TYR A 84 0.99 13.89 4.37
C TYR A 84 -0.28 14.74 4.35
N ARG A 85 -0.74 15.25 5.50
CA ARG A 85 -2.05 15.95 5.54
C ARG A 85 -2.15 17.20 4.69
N ASN A 86 -1.01 17.83 4.38
CA ASN A 86 -0.95 19.07 3.60
C ASN A 86 -0.55 18.84 2.13
N ASP A 87 -0.38 17.58 1.72
CA ASP A 87 -0.01 17.26 0.35
C ASP A 87 -1.20 17.45 -0.57
N VAL A 88 -0.96 18.17 -1.66
CA VAL A 88 -1.96 18.53 -2.67
C VAL A 88 -1.38 18.42 -4.06
N ASP A 89 -2.25 18.24 -5.05
CA ASP A 89 -1.92 18.22 -6.49
C ASP A 89 -0.72 17.32 -6.83
N CYS A 90 -0.79 16.05 -6.40
CA CYS A 90 0.25 15.07 -6.63
C CYS A 90 0.51 14.86 -8.11
N GLN A 91 1.76 15.07 -8.54
CA GLN A 91 2.17 14.96 -9.96
C GLN A 91 2.52 13.54 -10.38
N ALA A 92 2.63 12.61 -9.40
CA ALA A 92 2.91 11.19 -9.64
C ALA A 92 4.09 10.93 -10.61
N TRP A 93 5.30 11.35 -10.21
CA TRP A 93 6.54 11.10 -10.95
C TRP A 93 6.94 9.62 -10.90
N GLU A 94 6.12 8.78 -11.49
CA GLU A 94 6.25 7.32 -11.55
C GLU A 94 5.73 6.78 -12.90
N PRO A 95 6.19 5.61 -13.39
CA PRO A 95 7.09 4.70 -12.70
C PRO A 95 8.57 5.12 -12.75
N GLY A 96 9.33 4.81 -11.69
CA GLY A 96 10.78 4.63 -11.76
C GLY A 96 11.12 3.27 -12.37
N GLY A 97 12.36 3.08 -12.81
CA GLY A 97 12.77 1.86 -13.56
C GLY A 97 12.74 0.57 -12.75
N ASP A 98 12.70 0.64 -11.42
CA ASP A 98 12.68 -0.50 -10.50
C ASP A 98 11.59 -0.37 -9.41
N ASP A 99 10.57 0.45 -9.66
CA ASP A 99 9.45 0.60 -8.73
C ASP A 99 8.57 -0.67 -8.70
N PHE A 100 8.21 -1.10 -7.50
CA PHE A 100 7.15 -2.10 -7.27
C PHE A 100 5.99 -1.55 -6.42
N LEU A 101 6.08 -0.31 -5.98
CA LEU A 101 5.05 0.45 -5.31
C LEU A 101 4.78 1.75 -6.04
N SER A 102 3.52 2.15 -6.13
CA SER A 102 3.17 3.52 -6.46
C SER A 102 3.38 4.40 -5.24
N SER A 103 4.32 5.33 -5.30
CA SER A 103 4.54 6.27 -4.20
C SER A 103 3.30 7.11 -3.90
N ALA A 104 2.63 7.59 -4.94
CA ALA A 104 1.42 8.39 -4.84
C ALA A 104 0.24 7.59 -4.26
N LEU A 105 -0.06 6.40 -4.80
CA LEU A 105 -1.20 5.61 -4.34
C LEU A 105 -0.97 4.98 -2.97
N MET A 106 0.28 4.66 -2.61
CA MET A 106 0.61 4.22 -1.24
C MET A 106 0.37 5.31 -0.22
N GLU A 107 0.67 6.57 -0.57
CA GLU A 107 0.35 7.71 0.29
C GLU A 107 -1.18 7.85 0.44
N ALA A 108 -1.93 7.76 -0.66
CA ALA A 108 -3.38 7.82 -0.63
C ALA A 108 -3.98 6.69 0.23
N GLU A 109 -3.48 5.46 0.11
CA GLU A 109 -3.93 4.33 0.95
C GLU A 109 -3.55 4.53 2.42
N CYS A 110 -2.37 5.02 2.72
CA CYS A 110 -1.96 5.34 4.07
C CYS A 110 -2.90 6.39 4.70
N MET A 111 -3.19 7.46 3.97
CA MET A 111 -4.08 8.52 4.45
C MET A 111 -5.53 8.06 4.59
N ARG A 112 -5.99 7.11 3.76
CA ARG A 112 -7.31 6.48 3.94
C ARG A 112 -7.43 5.77 5.29
N ARG A 113 -6.36 5.17 5.77
CA ARG A 113 -6.34 4.45 7.06
C ARG A 113 -6.24 5.37 8.28
N VAL A 114 -5.65 6.55 8.13
CA VAL A 114 -5.42 7.46 9.26
C VAL A 114 -6.43 8.61 9.36
N LEU A 115 -7.20 8.84 8.32
CA LEU A 115 -8.26 9.86 8.31
C LEU A 115 -9.64 9.19 8.40
N GLY A 116 -10.58 9.85 9.06
CA GLY A 116 -12.00 9.45 8.97
C GLY A 116 -12.54 9.72 7.55
N ALA A 117 -13.58 9.00 7.15
CA ALA A 117 -14.09 8.98 5.77
C ALA A 117 -14.31 10.37 5.16
N ALA A 118 -14.96 11.31 5.87
CA ALA A 118 -15.20 12.66 5.37
C ALA A 118 -13.90 13.46 5.17
N ALA A 119 -12.99 13.40 6.15
CA ALA A 119 -11.70 14.08 6.07
C ALA A 119 -10.82 13.50 4.97
N TYR A 120 -10.88 12.18 4.77
CA TYR A 120 -10.16 11.51 3.69
C TYR A 120 -10.66 11.92 2.30
N SER A 121 -11.99 11.96 2.10
CA SER A 121 -12.55 12.39 0.81
C SER A 121 -12.08 13.80 0.45
N THR A 122 -12.16 14.75 1.40
CA THR A 122 -11.69 16.12 1.18
C THR A 122 -10.19 16.18 0.88
N TRP A 123 -9.38 15.41 1.63
CA TRP A 123 -7.94 15.34 1.41
C TRP A 123 -7.62 14.75 0.03
N LEU A 124 -8.28 13.65 -0.36
CA LEU A 124 -8.05 12.98 -1.64
C LEU A 124 -8.43 13.87 -2.83
N ASP A 125 -9.51 14.65 -2.70
CA ASP A 125 -9.93 15.63 -3.71
C ASP A 125 -8.86 16.73 -3.91
N GLY A 126 -8.15 17.10 -2.87
CA GLY A 126 -7.00 18.01 -2.96
C GLY A 126 -5.72 17.32 -3.46
N PHE A 127 -5.50 16.08 -3.07
CA PHE A 127 -4.29 15.31 -3.42
C PHE A 127 -4.29 14.84 -4.88
N LEU A 128 -5.44 14.38 -5.40
CA LEU A 128 -5.63 13.97 -6.79
C LEU A 128 -6.80 14.73 -7.44
N PRO A 129 -6.67 16.06 -7.63
CA PRO A 129 -7.80 16.91 -8.05
C PRO A 129 -8.33 16.60 -9.44
N ARG A 130 -7.54 15.93 -10.29
CA ARG A 130 -7.90 15.55 -11.66
C ARG A 130 -8.23 14.09 -11.84
N LEU A 131 -8.47 13.35 -10.73
CA LEU A 131 -8.80 11.92 -10.75
C LEU A 131 -9.99 11.62 -11.67
N ALA A 132 -11.03 12.47 -11.66
CA ALA A 132 -12.22 12.27 -12.47
C ALA A 132 -11.93 12.28 -13.99
N VAL A 133 -10.86 12.92 -14.42
CA VAL A 133 -10.39 12.93 -15.82
C VAL A 133 -9.18 12.00 -16.05
N ARG A 134 -8.90 11.13 -15.07
CA ARG A 134 -7.83 10.14 -15.10
C ARG A 134 -6.44 10.74 -15.24
N GLU A 135 -6.20 11.79 -14.48
CA GLU A 135 -4.86 12.41 -14.38
C GLU A 135 -4.35 12.39 -12.93
N PRO A 136 -3.04 12.22 -12.73
CA PRO A 136 -1.99 11.94 -13.73
C PRO A 136 -2.17 10.58 -14.42
N VAL A 137 -2.02 10.56 -15.77
CA VAL A 137 -2.23 9.36 -16.61
C VAL A 137 -1.43 8.14 -16.15
N THR A 138 -0.23 8.37 -15.63
CA THR A 138 0.69 7.33 -15.15
C THR A 138 0.09 6.47 -14.03
N LEU A 139 -0.86 6.98 -13.26
CA LEU A 139 -1.54 6.21 -12.21
C LEU A 139 -2.63 5.29 -12.76
N PHE A 140 -3.13 5.53 -13.96
CA PHE A 140 -4.24 4.80 -14.59
C PHE A 140 -3.79 3.83 -15.67
N ASP A 141 -2.57 4.00 -16.18
CA ASP A 141 -2.00 3.13 -17.21
C ASP A 141 -0.98 2.17 -16.58
N PRO A 142 -1.08 0.85 -16.89
CA PRO A 142 -0.12 -0.11 -16.40
C PRO A 142 1.30 0.19 -16.89
N ALA A 143 2.26 0.00 -16.01
CA ALA A 143 3.67 0.02 -16.37
C ALA A 143 3.98 -1.14 -17.33
N ILE A 144 4.81 -0.86 -18.35
CA ILE A 144 5.25 -1.85 -19.34
C ILE A 144 6.46 -2.59 -18.77
N VAL A 145 6.36 -3.92 -18.69
CA VAL A 145 7.48 -4.80 -18.29
C VAL A 145 8.15 -5.35 -19.53
N SER A 146 9.26 -4.76 -19.91
CA SER A 146 9.97 -5.11 -21.15
C SER A 146 10.79 -6.40 -21.06
N ASP A 147 11.27 -6.72 -19.86
CA ASP A 147 12.06 -7.94 -19.60
C ASP A 147 11.79 -8.47 -18.18
N ARG A 148 11.15 -9.62 -18.08
CA ARG A 148 10.83 -10.26 -16.81
C ARG A 148 11.97 -11.11 -16.24
N SER A 149 12.99 -11.38 -17.04
CA SER A 149 14.19 -12.07 -16.56
C SER A 149 15.16 -11.14 -15.81
N ASP A 150 15.05 -9.82 -16.05
CA ASP A 150 15.76 -8.82 -15.24
C ASP A 150 15.03 -8.56 -13.91
N GLY A 151 15.73 -8.77 -12.80
CA GLY A 151 15.16 -8.69 -11.46
C GLY A 151 14.67 -7.29 -11.09
N LYS A 152 15.15 -6.22 -11.72
CA LYS A 152 14.66 -4.86 -11.47
C LYS A 152 13.48 -4.50 -12.37
N ILE A 153 13.56 -4.83 -13.67
CA ILE A 153 12.45 -4.58 -14.60
C ILE A 153 11.22 -5.39 -14.21
N ALA A 154 11.38 -6.60 -13.70
CA ALA A 154 10.30 -7.43 -13.15
C ALA A 154 9.55 -6.77 -11.97
N HIS A 155 10.16 -5.82 -11.26
CA HIS A 155 9.49 -5.02 -10.22
C HIS A 155 8.25 -4.28 -10.74
N LEU A 156 8.21 -3.92 -12.01
CA LEU A 156 7.07 -3.21 -12.60
C LEU A 156 5.80 -4.07 -12.66
N ASP A 157 5.89 -5.40 -12.66
CA ASP A 157 4.72 -6.26 -12.40
C ASP A 157 4.19 -6.06 -10.96
N GLY A 158 5.09 -5.94 -9.99
CA GLY A 158 4.73 -5.59 -8.61
C GLY A 158 4.08 -4.21 -8.51
N LEU A 159 4.57 -3.23 -9.26
CA LEU A 159 3.96 -1.90 -9.33
C LEU A 159 2.51 -1.97 -9.82
N ASN A 160 2.24 -2.73 -10.88
CA ASN A 160 0.88 -2.92 -11.37
C ASN A 160 0.00 -3.58 -10.31
N LEU A 161 0.48 -4.63 -9.65
CA LEU A 161 -0.28 -5.32 -8.60
C LEU A 161 -0.52 -4.40 -7.37
N SER A 162 0.48 -3.64 -6.93
CA SER A 162 0.34 -2.70 -5.82
C SER A 162 -0.62 -1.55 -6.16
N ARG A 163 -0.60 -1.05 -7.40
CA ARG A 163 -1.58 -0.07 -7.88
C ARG A 163 -2.99 -0.64 -7.88
N ALA A 164 -3.17 -1.89 -8.33
CA ALA A 164 -4.47 -2.55 -8.28
C ALA A 164 -5.00 -2.64 -6.85
N TRP A 165 -4.16 -3.04 -5.90
CA TRP A 165 -4.50 -3.04 -4.48
C TRP A 165 -4.92 -1.67 -3.98
N CYS A 166 -4.08 -0.65 -4.18
CA CYS A 166 -4.37 0.70 -3.71
C CYS A 166 -5.66 1.27 -4.34
N TRP A 167 -5.86 1.12 -5.64
CA TRP A 167 -7.07 1.60 -6.30
C TRP A 167 -8.34 0.93 -5.78
N ARG A 168 -8.32 -0.38 -5.51
CA ARG A 168 -9.46 -1.08 -4.89
C ARG A 168 -9.77 -0.52 -3.50
N SER A 169 -8.74 -0.33 -2.69
CA SER A 169 -8.88 0.22 -1.34
C SER A 169 -9.40 1.67 -1.37
N ILE A 170 -8.85 2.51 -2.24
CA ILE A 170 -9.27 3.90 -2.42
C ILE A 170 -10.73 3.98 -2.89
N ALA A 171 -11.15 3.08 -3.78
CA ALA A 171 -12.54 3.02 -4.28
C ALA A 171 -13.57 2.86 -3.15
N GLN A 172 -13.19 2.26 -2.02
CA GLN A 172 -14.08 2.09 -0.87
C GLN A 172 -14.40 3.42 -0.16
N ALA A 173 -13.63 4.49 -0.41
CA ALA A 173 -13.88 5.80 0.17
C ALA A 173 -15.11 6.50 -0.41
N TRP A 174 -15.60 6.04 -1.56
CA TRP A 174 -16.75 6.64 -2.24
C TRP A 174 -18.00 5.76 -2.20
N PRO A 175 -19.19 6.37 -2.16
CA PRO A 175 -20.45 5.66 -2.34
C PRO A 175 -20.49 4.89 -3.67
N ALA A 176 -21.34 3.86 -3.73
CA ALA A 176 -21.43 3.01 -4.92
C ALA A 176 -21.84 3.75 -6.21
N ASN A 177 -22.55 4.86 -6.07
CA ASN A 177 -23.00 5.72 -7.19
C ASN A 177 -22.05 6.85 -7.55
N ASP A 178 -20.91 7.00 -6.85
CA ASP A 178 -19.90 8.01 -7.20
C ASP A 178 -19.11 7.55 -8.44
N PRO A 179 -19.03 8.38 -9.51
CA PRO A 179 -18.32 8.00 -10.73
C PRO A 179 -16.81 7.76 -10.50
N ARG A 180 -16.21 8.39 -9.49
CA ARG A 180 -14.80 8.20 -9.15
C ARG A 180 -14.53 6.78 -8.66
N ARG A 181 -15.49 6.16 -7.99
CA ARG A 181 -15.41 4.76 -7.58
C ARG A 181 -15.26 3.83 -8.79
N THR A 182 -16.07 4.04 -9.83
CA THR A 182 -15.98 3.26 -11.08
C THR A 182 -14.62 3.47 -11.73
N ILE A 183 -14.15 4.71 -11.84
CA ILE A 183 -12.83 5.02 -12.42
C ILE A 183 -11.70 4.29 -11.67
N ALA A 184 -11.72 4.31 -10.34
CA ALA A 184 -10.73 3.62 -9.51
C ALA A 184 -10.78 2.09 -9.67
N LEU A 185 -11.99 1.50 -9.72
CA LEU A 185 -12.16 0.05 -9.92
C LEU A 185 -11.74 -0.39 -11.32
N ASP A 186 -12.00 0.42 -12.35
CA ASP A 186 -11.54 0.17 -13.73
C ASP A 186 -10.01 0.21 -13.80
N ALA A 187 -9.39 1.20 -13.15
CA ALA A 187 -7.94 1.28 -13.04
C ALA A 187 -7.37 0.05 -12.31
N ALA A 188 -7.95 -0.33 -11.17
CA ALA A 188 -7.55 -1.54 -10.44
C ALA A 188 -7.61 -2.79 -11.32
N LYS A 189 -8.70 -2.98 -12.05
CA LYS A 189 -8.87 -4.11 -12.97
C LYS A 189 -7.83 -4.10 -14.08
N LYS A 190 -7.57 -2.93 -14.68
CA LYS A 190 -6.58 -2.76 -15.76
C LYS A 190 -5.18 -3.15 -15.29
N HIS A 191 -4.75 -2.63 -14.15
CA HIS A 191 -3.46 -2.94 -13.55
C HIS A 191 -3.34 -4.42 -13.17
N LEU A 192 -4.37 -4.98 -12.51
CA LEU A 192 -4.38 -6.40 -12.12
C LEU A 192 -4.26 -7.31 -13.36
N SER A 193 -5.04 -7.04 -14.42
CA SER A 193 -5.04 -7.83 -15.63
C SER A 193 -3.70 -7.79 -16.38
N ALA A 194 -2.93 -6.70 -16.22
CA ALA A 194 -1.63 -6.58 -16.87
C ALA A 194 -0.55 -7.48 -16.25
N SER A 195 -0.64 -7.76 -14.96
CA SER A 195 0.46 -8.44 -14.24
C SER A 195 0.06 -9.75 -13.54
N LEU A 196 -1.24 -9.99 -13.29
CA LEU A 196 -1.69 -11.25 -12.67
C LEU A 196 -1.24 -12.52 -13.41
N PRO A 197 -1.25 -12.57 -14.77
CA PRO A 197 -0.75 -13.73 -15.52
C PRO A 197 0.73 -14.02 -15.33
N HIS A 198 1.50 -13.07 -14.79
CA HIS A 198 2.96 -13.13 -14.64
C HIS A 198 3.42 -13.33 -13.19
N VAL A 199 2.48 -13.64 -12.27
CA VAL A 199 2.80 -13.86 -10.84
C VAL A 199 3.63 -15.13 -10.63
N ALA A 200 3.52 -16.10 -11.53
CA ALA A 200 4.27 -17.36 -11.47
C ALA A 200 4.93 -17.64 -12.84
N GLY A 201 5.99 -18.43 -12.80
CA GLY A 201 6.70 -18.85 -14.02
C GLY A 201 8.05 -18.17 -14.25
N GLU A 202 8.34 -17.08 -13.54
CA GLU A 202 9.63 -16.39 -13.60
C GLU A 202 10.26 -16.29 -12.20
N TYR A 203 11.38 -16.96 -12.00
CA TYR A 203 12.07 -17.06 -10.70
C TYR A 203 12.31 -15.71 -10.02
N MET A 204 12.62 -14.66 -10.81
CA MET A 204 12.93 -13.33 -10.25
C MET A 204 11.73 -12.65 -9.59
N GLY A 205 10.51 -13.02 -9.96
CA GLY A 205 9.27 -12.39 -9.47
C GLY A 205 8.43 -13.27 -8.56
N GLU A 206 8.31 -14.57 -8.82
CA GLU A 206 7.29 -15.44 -8.24
C GLU A 206 7.29 -15.51 -6.70
N HIS A 207 8.46 -15.39 -6.06
CA HIS A 207 8.56 -15.50 -4.60
C HIS A 207 8.02 -14.28 -3.83
N TRP A 208 7.76 -13.14 -4.49
CA TRP A 208 7.23 -11.93 -3.84
C TRP A 208 6.01 -11.31 -4.54
N LEU A 209 5.86 -11.47 -5.86
CA LEU A 209 4.70 -10.96 -6.62
C LEU A 209 3.38 -11.52 -6.09
N ALA A 210 3.37 -12.80 -5.65
CA ALA A 210 2.20 -13.43 -5.07
C ALA A 210 1.63 -12.66 -3.87
N THR A 211 2.48 -12.02 -3.07
CA THR A 211 2.03 -11.18 -1.94
C THR A 211 1.22 -9.98 -2.43
N PHE A 212 1.70 -9.27 -3.46
CA PHE A 212 0.98 -8.13 -4.03
C PHE A 212 -0.27 -8.56 -4.80
N ALA A 213 -0.23 -9.73 -5.47
CA ALA A 213 -1.42 -10.30 -6.09
C ALA A 213 -2.52 -10.60 -5.05
N LEU A 214 -2.17 -11.20 -3.92
CA LEU A 214 -3.11 -11.43 -2.82
C LEU A 214 -3.71 -10.12 -2.31
N LEU A 215 -2.89 -9.09 -2.05
CA LEU A 215 -3.38 -7.77 -1.64
C LEU A 215 -4.33 -7.15 -2.66
N ALA A 216 -4.06 -7.34 -3.95
CA ALA A 216 -4.91 -6.82 -5.02
C ALA A 216 -6.22 -7.61 -5.19
N LEU A 217 -6.30 -8.86 -4.72
CA LEU A 217 -7.50 -9.72 -4.84
C LEU A 217 -8.41 -9.65 -3.61
N LEU A 218 -7.88 -9.30 -2.44
CA LEU A 218 -8.63 -9.11 -1.19
C LEU A 218 -9.36 -7.75 -1.19
#